data_979c8d6f4b74080fb08bbc089c205246
#
_entry.id   979c8d6f4b74080fb08bbc089c205246
#
_cell.length_a   1.000
_cell.length_b   1.000
_cell.length_c   1.000
_cell.angle_alpha   90.00
_cell.angle_beta   90.00
_cell.angle_gamma   90.00
#
_symmetry.space_group_name_H-M   'P 1'
#
loop_
_entity.id
_entity.type
_entity.pdbx_description
1 polymer ?
#
loop_
_entity_poly.entity_id
_entity_poly.type
_entity_poly.pdbx_seq_one_letter_code
_entity_poly.pdbx_strand_id
1 'polypeptide(L)'
;MNIKQLSAAIGVALFASAANAAPSTPTIIWEPQEYSFVEVDLEGTGSYKSLVNRVDEVTISIEWNAWSGDGGDSYKVYFDDMLVNEGSLAAGTKSGVISFPYDKAGRHTLYVELCEGGTTCARSEGKPIVIADTDGGHLAPLPMDYDPNNQDIGTKDGLVTGAYFVEWGIYGRDFDVTNIPAQNLSHILYGFI
;
A
#
# COMPACT_ATOMS: atom_id res chain seq x y z
N MET A 1 -16.66 -82.96 -1.41
CA MET A 1 -17.22 -81.56 -1.66
C MET A 1 -16.22 -80.54 -1.16
N ASN A 2 -15.42 -79.98 -2.07
CA ASN A 2 -14.29 -79.09 -1.75
C ASN A 2 -14.76 -77.64 -1.84
N ILE A 3 -14.81 -76.96 -0.72
CA ILE A 3 -15.06 -75.50 -0.65
C ILE A 3 -13.75 -74.80 -0.79
N LYS A 4 -13.53 -74.13 -1.96
CA LYS A 4 -12.42 -73.19 -2.16
C LYS A 4 -12.80 -71.86 -1.53
N GLN A 5 -12.07 -71.50 -0.48
CA GLN A 5 -12.15 -70.15 0.10
C GLN A 5 -11.46 -69.15 -0.85
N LEU A 6 -12.23 -68.19 -1.32
CA LEU A 6 -11.74 -67.06 -2.13
C LEU A 6 -11.41 -65.91 -1.14
N SER A 7 -10.12 -65.69 -0.86
CA SER A 7 -9.67 -64.55 -0.06
C SER A 7 -9.58 -63.33 -0.99
N ALA A 8 -10.52 -62.39 -0.84
CA ALA A 8 -10.43 -61.08 -1.48
C ALA A 8 -9.53 -60.16 -0.66
N ALA A 9 -8.36 -59.82 -1.18
CA ALA A 9 -7.51 -58.79 -0.60
C ALA A 9 -8.05 -57.42 -0.99
N ILE A 10 -8.60 -56.68 -0.02
CA ILE A 10 -8.97 -55.26 -0.19
C ILE A 10 -7.70 -54.44 -0.03
N GLY A 11 -7.15 -53.98 -1.15
CA GLY A 11 -6.08 -53.00 -1.16
C GLY A 11 -6.63 -51.62 -0.81
N VAL A 12 -6.34 -51.14 0.40
CA VAL A 12 -6.59 -49.75 0.78
C VAL A 12 -5.48 -48.90 0.15
N ALA A 13 -5.81 -48.20 -0.91
CA ALA A 13 -4.93 -47.14 -1.48
C ALA A 13 -4.94 -45.95 -0.51
N LEU A 14 -3.89 -45.78 0.25
CA LEU A 14 -3.62 -44.57 1.02
C LEU A 14 -3.20 -43.48 0.02
N PHE A 15 -4.11 -42.59 -0.31
CA PHE A 15 -3.76 -41.33 -0.97
C PHE A 15 -3.08 -40.46 0.10
N ALA A 16 -1.77 -40.44 0.09
CA ALA A 16 -1.02 -39.42 0.81
C ALA A 16 -1.28 -38.09 0.06
N SER A 17 -2.19 -37.27 0.59
CA SER A 17 -2.24 -35.87 0.20
C SER A 17 -0.92 -35.23 0.64
N ALA A 18 -0.06 -34.86 -0.31
CA ALA A 18 1.07 -34.04 -0.02
C ALA A 18 0.52 -32.73 0.56
N ALA A 19 0.71 -32.50 1.86
CA ALA A 19 0.47 -31.20 2.45
C ALA A 19 1.54 -30.28 1.87
N ASN A 20 1.13 -29.36 0.97
CA ASN A 20 2.01 -28.31 0.51
C ASN A 20 2.41 -27.46 1.72
N ALA A 21 3.70 -27.29 1.94
CA ALA A 21 4.18 -26.34 2.93
C ALA A 21 3.78 -24.93 2.49
N ALA A 22 3.45 -24.08 3.44
CA ALA A 22 3.20 -22.67 3.12
C ALA A 22 4.49 -22.04 2.56
N PRO A 23 4.38 -21.22 1.51
CA PRO A 23 5.53 -20.46 1.02
C PRO A 23 6.05 -19.52 2.10
N SER A 24 7.27 -19.04 1.93
CA SER A 24 7.83 -18.04 2.83
C SER A 24 7.06 -16.73 2.75
N THR A 25 6.95 -16.05 3.87
CA THR A 25 6.34 -14.72 3.94
C THR A 25 7.04 -13.77 2.99
N PRO A 26 6.34 -13.17 2.02
CA PRO A 26 6.92 -12.21 1.13
C PRO A 26 7.19 -10.88 1.86
N THR A 27 8.24 -10.19 1.43
CA THR A 27 8.59 -8.84 1.87
C THR A 27 8.40 -7.88 0.70
N ILE A 28 7.63 -6.84 0.89
CA ILE A 28 7.49 -5.74 -0.08
C ILE A 28 8.74 -4.86 0.07
N ILE A 29 9.37 -4.50 -1.04
CA ILE A 29 10.59 -3.69 -1.02
C ILE A 29 10.29 -2.31 -0.41
N TRP A 30 11.28 -1.73 0.23
CA TRP A 30 11.13 -0.58 1.14
C TRP A 30 10.77 0.75 0.46
N GLU A 31 10.92 0.84 -0.85
CA GLU A 31 10.56 2.06 -1.59
C GLU A 31 9.11 2.49 -1.33
N PRO A 32 8.87 3.80 -1.21
CA PRO A 32 7.52 4.32 -1.02
C PRO A 32 6.58 3.85 -2.13
N GLN A 33 5.37 3.46 -1.74
CA GLN A 33 4.32 3.09 -2.69
C GLN A 33 3.39 4.31 -2.88
N GLU A 34 3.84 5.22 -3.73
CA GLU A 34 3.17 6.49 -3.98
C GLU A 34 2.87 6.63 -5.47
N TYR A 35 1.60 6.82 -5.80
CA TYR A 35 1.08 6.93 -7.16
C TYR A 35 0.18 8.14 -7.28
N SER A 36 -0.04 8.63 -8.51
CA SER A 36 -0.89 9.78 -8.76
C SER A 36 -1.58 9.65 -10.13
N PHE A 37 -2.82 10.13 -10.22
CA PHE A 37 -3.51 10.32 -11.49
C PHE A 37 -2.99 11.55 -12.26
N VAL A 38 -1.88 12.10 -11.85
CA VAL A 38 -1.19 13.18 -12.54
C VAL A 38 0.22 12.73 -12.89
N GLU A 39 0.54 12.79 -14.17
CA GLU A 39 1.89 12.57 -14.67
C GLU A 39 2.50 13.89 -15.13
N VAL A 40 3.80 14.07 -14.90
CA VAL A 40 4.54 15.23 -15.37
C VAL A 40 5.55 14.78 -16.40
N ASP A 41 5.48 15.33 -17.61
CA ASP A 41 6.49 15.13 -18.65
C ASP A 41 7.76 15.92 -18.27
N LEU A 42 8.73 15.21 -17.70
CA LEU A 42 9.99 15.78 -17.23
C LEU A 42 10.96 16.13 -18.38
N GLU A 43 10.73 15.57 -19.57
CA GLU A 43 11.57 15.83 -20.76
C GLU A 43 10.95 16.89 -21.69
N GLY A 44 9.70 17.23 -21.47
CA GLY A 44 8.98 18.21 -22.26
C GLY A 44 9.48 19.63 -22.04
N THR A 45 9.22 20.47 -23.02
CA THR A 45 9.52 21.91 -22.95
C THR A 45 8.23 22.70 -22.95
N GLY A 46 8.09 23.64 -22.02
CA GLY A 46 6.89 24.46 -21.96
C GLY A 46 6.57 24.98 -20.56
N SER A 47 5.34 25.42 -20.38
CA SER A 47 4.84 25.81 -19.06
C SER A 47 4.46 24.55 -18.26
N TYR A 48 4.49 24.62 -16.95
CA TYR A 48 4.04 23.53 -16.08
C TYR A 48 2.67 22.97 -16.50
N LYS A 49 1.73 23.85 -16.86
CA LYS A 49 0.39 23.45 -17.31
C LYS A 49 0.39 22.57 -18.55
N SER A 50 1.37 22.75 -19.46
CA SER A 50 1.49 21.95 -20.69
C SER A 50 2.24 20.63 -20.48
N LEU A 51 2.93 20.51 -19.35
CA LEU A 51 3.69 19.29 -18.99
C LEU A 51 2.90 18.32 -18.11
N VAL A 52 1.76 18.77 -17.56
CA VAL A 52 0.94 17.97 -16.66
C VAL A 52 -0.13 17.25 -17.44
N ASN A 53 -0.08 15.92 -17.39
CA ASN A 53 -1.08 15.03 -17.97
C ASN A 53 -1.91 14.39 -16.86
N ARG A 54 -3.22 14.27 -17.10
CA ARG A 54 -4.12 13.54 -16.21
C ARG A 54 -4.41 12.18 -16.83
N VAL A 55 -4.36 11.14 -16.00
CA VAL A 55 -4.63 9.76 -16.41
C VAL A 55 -5.83 9.23 -15.65
N ASP A 56 -6.60 8.33 -16.28
CA ASP A 56 -7.79 7.71 -15.67
C ASP A 56 -7.44 6.50 -14.82
N GLU A 57 -6.25 5.95 -14.99
CA GLU A 57 -5.71 4.83 -14.19
C GLU A 57 -4.20 4.97 -14.01
N VAL A 58 -3.70 4.43 -12.94
CA VAL A 58 -2.27 4.35 -12.65
C VAL A 58 -1.80 2.91 -12.74
N THR A 59 -0.55 2.69 -13.12
CA THR A 59 0.07 1.37 -13.03
C THR A 59 0.72 1.21 -11.67
N ILE A 60 0.12 0.39 -10.81
CA ILE A 60 0.72 -0.02 -9.55
C ILE A 60 1.83 -1.01 -9.87
N SER A 61 3.01 -0.84 -9.28
CA SER A 61 4.17 -1.70 -9.48
C SER A 61 4.81 -2.04 -8.14
N ILE A 62 4.72 -3.31 -7.73
CA ILE A 62 5.14 -3.78 -6.41
C ILE A 62 6.28 -4.76 -6.60
N GLU A 63 7.47 -4.36 -6.19
CA GLU A 63 8.60 -5.27 -6.10
C GLU A 63 8.56 -6.00 -4.76
N TRP A 64 8.74 -7.33 -4.81
CA TRP A 64 8.67 -8.19 -3.63
C TRP A 64 9.68 -9.32 -3.69
N ASN A 65 10.03 -9.87 -2.54
CA ASN A 65 10.84 -11.06 -2.43
C ASN A 65 10.49 -11.90 -1.19
N ALA A 66 10.81 -13.18 -1.25
CA ALA A 66 10.79 -14.13 -0.14
C ALA A 66 12.23 -14.60 0.11
N TRP A 67 12.94 -13.94 1.03
CA TRP A 67 14.38 -14.10 1.24
C TRP A 67 14.81 -15.52 1.59
N SER A 68 13.98 -16.26 2.28
CA SER A 68 14.30 -17.62 2.75
C SER A 68 13.09 -18.52 2.63
N GLY A 69 13.36 -19.82 2.48
CA GLY A 69 12.33 -20.85 2.42
C GLY A 69 11.78 -21.10 1.02
N ASP A 70 10.56 -21.58 0.95
CA ASP A 70 9.92 -22.00 -0.29
C ASP A 70 9.27 -20.82 -1.00
N GLY A 71 9.31 -20.84 -2.33
CA GLY A 71 8.58 -19.89 -3.16
C GLY A 71 7.13 -20.29 -3.35
N GLY A 72 6.38 -19.51 -4.13
CA GLY A 72 4.99 -19.79 -4.47
C GLY A 72 4.79 -20.00 -5.97
N ASP A 73 3.55 -20.35 -6.32
CA ASP A 73 3.07 -20.50 -7.71
C ASP A 73 2.01 -19.46 -8.09
N SER A 74 1.58 -18.66 -7.12
CA SER A 74 0.58 -17.62 -7.32
C SER A 74 0.70 -16.52 -6.26
N TYR A 75 0.09 -15.38 -6.55
CA TYR A 75 0.07 -14.23 -5.63
C TYR A 75 -1.32 -13.60 -5.55
N LYS A 76 -1.56 -12.88 -4.45
CA LYS A 76 -2.69 -12.00 -4.26
C LYS A 76 -2.23 -10.68 -3.67
N VAL A 77 -2.84 -9.58 -4.13
CA VAL A 77 -2.58 -8.24 -3.63
C VAL A 77 -3.84 -7.70 -2.98
N TYR A 78 -3.68 -7.15 -1.79
CA TYR A 78 -4.77 -6.54 -1.04
C TYR A 78 -4.46 -5.09 -0.71
N PHE A 79 -5.49 -4.26 -0.82
CA PHE A 79 -5.53 -2.94 -0.21
C PHE A 79 -6.47 -3.03 1.00
N ASP A 80 -5.91 -2.82 2.19
CA ASP A 80 -6.55 -3.18 3.45
C ASP A 80 -6.91 -4.68 3.44
N ASP A 81 -8.18 -5.03 3.48
CA ASP A 81 -8.65 -6.41 3.37
C ASP A 81 -9.33 -6.72 2.03
N MET A 82 -9.29 -5.78 1.09
CA MET A 82 -9.91 -5.93 -0.23
C MET A 82 -8.91 -6.49 -1.24
N LEU A 83 -9.22 -7.64 -1.84
CA LEU A 83 -8.44 -8.20 -2.95
C LEU A 83 -8.54 -7.24 -4.17
N VAL A 84 -7.41 -6.75 -4.65
CA VAL A 84 -7.34 -5.83 -5.79
C VAL A 84 -6.66 -6.43 -7.01
N ASN A 85 -5.79 -7.43 -6.82
CA ASN A 85 -5.15 -8.14 -7.92
C ASN A 85 -4.74 -9.55 -7.49
N GLU A 86 -4.70 -10.49 -8.43
CA GLU A 86 -4.16 -11.82 -8.25
C GLU A 86 -3.60 -12.36 -9.57
N GLY A 87 -2.66 -13.31 -9.47
CA GLY A 87 -2.06 -13.91 -10.66
C GLY A 87 -1.23 -15.14 -10.37
N SER A 88 -0.85 -15.81 -11.45
CA SER A 88 -0.02 -17.01 -11.40
C SER A 88 1.46 -16.64 -11.53
N LEU A 89 2.30 -17.44 -10.89
CA LEU A 89 3.75 -17.38 -10.96
C LEU A 89 4.29 -18.74 -11.45
N ALA A 90 5.52 -18.77 -11.89
CA ALA A 90 6.21 -20.05 -12.06
C ALA A 90 6.38 -20.71 -10.67
N ALA A 91 6.19 -22.04 -10.60
CA ALA A 91 6.33 -22.77 -9.35
C ALA A 91 7.68 -22.48 -8.67
N GLY A 92 7.64 -22.21 -7.37
CA GLY A 92 8.83 -21.90 -6.57
C GLY A 92 9.41 -20.49 -6.78
N THR A 93 8.64 -19.56 -7.38
CA THR A 93 9.05 -18.16 -7.53
C THR A 93 9.21 -17.49 -6.16
N LYS A 94 10.36 -16.83 -5.95
CA LYS A 94 10.75 -16.20 -4.67
C LYS A 94 10.86 -14.68 -4.74
N SER A 95 10.79 -14.11 -5.92
CA SER A 95 10.87 -12.65 -6.10
C SER A 95 10.29 -12.24 -7.45
N GLY A 96 9.91 -10.98 -7.57
CA GLY A 96 9.43 -10.42 -8.81
C GLY A 96 8.81 -9.06 -8.64
N VAL A 97 8.23 -8.57 -9.73
CA VAL A 97 7.44 -7.35 -9.78
C VAL A 97 6.02 -7.73 -10.16
N ILE A 98 5.06 -7.27 -9.39
CA ILE A 98 3.64 -7.37 -9.69
C ILE A 98 3.20 -6.01 -10.22
N SER A 99 2.68 -5.97 -11.45
CA SER A 99 2.19 -4.73 -12.05
C SER A 99 0.75 -4.89 -12.54
N PHE A 100 -0.10 -3.93 -12.21
CA PHE A 100 -1.51 -3.93 -12.62
C PHE A 100 -2.07 -2.52 -12.67
N PRO A 101 -3.08 -2.25 -13.52
CA PRO A 101 -3.78 -0.97 -13.56
C PRO A 101 -4.72 -0.81 -12.36
N TYR A 102 -4.87 0.41 -11.88
CA TYR A 102 -5.79 0.75 -10.79
C TYR A 102 -6.39 2.15 -10.98
N ASP A 103 -7.71 2.27 -10.79
CA ASP A 103 -8.51 3.43 -11.15
C ASP A 103 -9.13 4.19 -9.97
N LYS A 104 -8.72 3.86 -8.73
CA LYS A 104 -9.29 4.50 -7.53
C LYS A 104 -8.21 5.19 -6.72
N ALA A 105 -8.49 6.42 -6.31
CA ALA A 105 -7.67 7.12 -5.35
C ALA A 105 -7.92 6.62 -3.93
N GLY A 106 -6.90 6.74 -3.09
CA GLY A 106 -7.03 6.37 -1.69
C GLY A 106 -5.69 6.25 -0.96
N ARG A 107 -5.80 6.07 0.34
CA ARG A 107 -4.72 5.64 1.23
C ARG A 107 -5.10 4.31 1.82
N HIS A 108 -4.23 3.33 1.65
CA HIS A 108 -4.50 1.97 2.05
C HIS A 108 -3.27 1.34 2.69
N THR A 109 -3.46 0.19 3.31
CA THR A 109 -2.40 -0.71 3.69
C THR A 109 -2.30 -1.80 2.62
N LEU A 110 -1.15 -1.83 1.96
CA LEU A 110 -0.82 -2.82 0.93
C LEU A 110 -0.33 -4.11 1.58
N TYR A 111 -0.84 -5.24 1.13
CA TYR A 111 -0.34 -6.57 1.45
C TYR A 111 -0.14 -7.38 0.18
N VAL A 112 0.89 -8.21 0.18
CA VAL A 112 1.12 -9.26 -0.83
C VAL A 112 1.01 -10.62 -0.15
N GLU A 113 0.20 -11.49 -0.69
CA GLU A 113 0.19 -12.90 -0.33
C GLU A 113 0.89 -13.72 -1.41
N LEU A 114 1.82 -14.57 -1.00
CA LEU A 114 2.43 -15.59 -1.83
C LEU A 114 1.77 -16.91 -1.52
N CYS A 115 1.31 -17.62 -2.53
CA CYS A 115 0.53 -18.85 -2.37
C CYS A 115 1.21 -20.03 -3.08
N GLU A 116 0.94 -21.25 -2.56
CA GLU A 116 1.27 -22.53 -3.18
C GLU A 116 0.00 -23.36 -3.31
N GLY A 117 -0.26 -23.88 -4.51
CA GLY A 117 -1.49 -24.60 -4.82
C GLY A 117 -2.76 -23.76 -4.68
N GLY A 118 -2.64 -22.44 -4.72
CA GLY A 118 -3.75 -21.48 -4.68
C GLY A 118 -4.47 -21.33 -3.33
N THR A 119 -4.14 -22.16 -2.34
CA THR A 119 -4.87 -22.21 -1.06
C THR A 119 -4.00 -22.01 0.18
N THR A 120 -2.74 -22.38 0.10
CA THR A 120 -1.80 -22.24 1.21
C THR A 120 -0.98 -20.98 0.97
N CYS A 121 -1.25 -19.91 1.73
CA CYS A 121 -0.68 -18.60 1.49
C CYS A 121 0.06 -18.08 2.72
N ALA A 122 1.10 -17.26 2.48
CA ALA A 122 1.77 -16.45 3.48
C ALA A 122 1.64 -14.97 3.10
N ARG A 123 1.22 -14.13 4.05
CA ARG A 123 0.95 -12.70 3.84
C ARG A 123 2.11 -11.85 4.35
N SER A 124 2.50 -10.85 3.59
CA SER A 124 3.50 -9.85 3.97
C SER A 124 3.07 -9.03 5.19
N GLU A 125 4.02 -8.33 5.80
CA GLU A 125 3.69 -7.18 6.63
C GLU A 125 3.00 -6.11 5.78
N GLY A 126 2.15 -5.31 6.44
CA GLY A 126 1.45 -4.21 5.78
C GLY A 126 2.39 -3.05 5.45
N LYS A 127 2.23 -2.48 4.27
CA LYS A 127 2.97 -1.30 3.83
C LYS A 127 1.99 -0.20 3.41
N PRO A 128 2.19 1.07 3.81
CA PRO A 128 1.33 2.14 3.34
C PRO A 128 1.46 2.33 1.83
N ILE A 129 0.33 2.52 1.16
CA ILE A 129 0.22 2.92 -0.25
C ILE A 129 -0.68 4.13 -0.37
N VAL A 130 -0.27 5.10 -1.18
CA VAL A 130 -1.04 6.31 -1.47
C VAL A 130 -1.23 6.42 -2.98
N ILE A 131 -2.48 6.60 -3.39
CA ILE A 131 -2.84 6.86 -4.78
C ILE A 131 -3.57 8.19 -4.79
N ALA A 132 -2.84 9.25 -5.16
CA ALA A 132 -3.32 10.63 -5.09
C ALA A 132 -4.22 10.96 -6.28
N ASP A 133 -5.36 11.59 -5.97
CA ASP A 133 -6.24 12.17 -6.97
C ASP A 133 -5.71 13.52 -7.47
N THR A 134 -6.26 13.99 -8.59
CA THR A 134 -5.90 15.27 -9.21
C THR A 134 -6.27 16.48 -8.36
N ASP A 135 -7.33 16.39 -7.58
CA ASP A 135 -7.88 17.46 -6.74
C ASP A 135 -7.90 17.12 -5.25
N GLY A 136 -7.47 15.90 -4.90
CA GLY A 136 -7.51 15.40 -3.53
C GLY A 136 -8.90 15.10 -2.98
N GLY A 137 -9.95 15.27 -3.78
CA GLY A 137 -11.33 15.11 -3.35
C GLY A 137 -11.73 13.71 -2.92
N HIS A 138 -11.02 12.70 -3.42
CA HIS A 138 -11.25 11.29 -3.08
C HIS A 138 -10.44 10.80 -1.88
N LEU A 139 -9.52 11.62 -1.38
CA LEU A 139 -8.74 11.28 -0.20
C LEU A 139 -9.46 11.77 1.05
N ALA A 140 -9.97 10.85 1.86
CA ALA A 140 -10.47 11.23 3.18
C ALA A 140 -9.34 11.94 3.97
N PRO A 141 -9.63 13.07 4.64
CA PRO A 141 -8.66 13.70 5.52
C PRO A 141 -8.14 12.70 6.54
N LEU A 142 -6.83 12.73 6.81
CA LEU A 142 -6.29 11.96 7.93
C LEU A 142 -6.91 12.48 9.22
N PRO A 143 -7.27 11.58 10.16
CA PRO A 143 -7.61 12.02 11.49
C PRO A 143 -6.41 12.77 12.06
N MET A 144 -6.62 14.04 12.44
CA MET A 144 -5.57 14.86 13.00
C MET A 144 -5.77 14.96 14.51
N ASP A 145 -4.76 14.56 15.25
CA ASP A 145 -4.70 14.74 16.68
C ASP A 145 -3.99 16.07 16.94
N TYR A 146 -4.78 17.12 17.15
CA TYR A 146 -4.25 18.46 17.31
C TYR A 146 -3.60 18.63 18.69
N ASP A 147 -2.48 19.33 18.71
CA ASP A 147 -1.81 19.74 19.94
C ASP A 147 -2.79 20.43 20.89
N PRO A 148 -2.75 20.13 22.20
CA PRO A 148 -3.58 20.79 23.21
C PRO A 148 -3.47 22.33 23.20
N ASN A 149 -2.42 22.88 22.63
CA ASN A 149 -2.23 24.32 22.47
C ASN A 149 -3.09 24.94 21.35
N ASN A 150 -3.70 24.13 20.48
CA ASN A 150 -4.61 24.62 19.45
C ASN A 150 -6.00 24.91 20.01
N GLN A 151 -6.07 25.72 21.03
CA GLN A 151 -7.33 26.21 21.62
C GLN A 151 -7.57 27.64 21.16
N ASP A 152 -8.82 27.96 20.84
CA ASP A 152 -9.20 29.33 20.52
C ASP A 152 -9.08 30.22 21.78
N ILE A 153 -8.08 31.09 21.76
CA ILE A 153 -7.88 32.12 22.81
C ILE A 153 -8.52 33.45 22.48
N GLY A 154 -9.31 33.49 21.41
CA GLY A 154 -9.94 34.70 20.89
C GLY A 154 -8.96 35.55 20.07
N THR A 155 -9.34 35.85 18.84
CA THR A 155 -8.62 36.84 18.02
C THR A 155 -9.21 38.22 18.28
N LYS A 156 -8.35 39.26 18.21
CA LYS A 156 -8.83 40.65 18.25
C LYS A 156 -9.37 41.01 16.87
N ASP A 157 -10.62 41.42 16.82
CA ASP A 157 -11.28 41.82 15.57
C ASP A 157 -10.45 42.87 14.81
N GLY A 158 -10.26 42.63 13.53
CA GLY A 158 -9.57 43.53 12.61
C GLY A 158 -8.04 43.48 12.65
N LEU A 159 -7.43 42.61 13.43
CA LEU A 159 -5.99 42.39 13.42
C LEU A 159 -5.60 41.14 12.60
N VAL A 160 -4.47 41.28 11.91
CA VAL A 160 -3.85 40.15 11.21
C VAL A 160 -2.87 39.48 12.16
N THR A 161 -3.11 38.21 12.42
CA THR A 161 -2.20 37.34 13.20
C THR A 161 -1.60 36.31 12.24
N GLY A 162 -0.34 36.44 11.88
CA GLY A 162 0.35 35.55 10.96
C GLY A 162 1.54 34.86 11.59
N ALA A 163 1.80 33.65 11.18
CA ALA A 163 3.00 32.91 11.55
C ALA A 163 3.63 32.21 10.34
N TYR A 164 4.96 32.09 10.38
CA TYR A 164 5.68 31.27 9.42
C TYR A 164 5.68 29.82 9.91
N PHE A 165 5.36 28.90 9.01
CA PHE A 165 5.57 27.48 9.19
C PHE A 165 6.66 26.99 8.24
N VAL A 166 7.60 26.24 8.77
CA VAL A 166 8.72 25.64 8.03
C VAL A 166 8.72 24.14 8.23
N GLU A 167 8.73 23.38 7.13
CA GLU A 167 8.62 21.91 7.18
C GLU A 167 9.76 21.23 7.97
N TRP A 168 10.96 21.80 7.93
CA TRP A 168 12.11 21.24 8.66
C TRP A 168 12.03 21.40 10.18
N GLY A 169 10.98 22.05 10.69
CA GLY A 169 10.69 22.09 12.14
C GLY A 169 10.51 20.73 12.77
N ILE A 170 10.14 19.74 11.98
CA ILE A 170 9.94 18.34 12.45
C ILE A 170 11.23 17.66 12.91
N TYR A 171 12.40 18.05 12.39
CA TYR A 171 13.65 17.34 12.65
C TYR A 171 14.28 17.63 14.00
N GLY A 172 14.33 18.86 14.42
CA GLY A 172 15.02 19.24 15.64
C GLY A 172 14.14 19.87 16.72
N ARG A 173 12.91 20.23 16.35
CA ARG A 173 11.95 20.87 17.26
C ARG A 173 10.73 20.01 17.55
N ASP A 174 10.60 18.89 16.83
CA ASP A 174 9.44 18.01 16.91
C ASP A 174 8.11 18.78 16.72
N PHE A 175 8.15 19.74 15.77
CA PHE A 175 7.04 20.65 15.50
C PHE A 175 6.52 20.41 14.07
N ASP A 176 5.38 19.77 13.98
CA ASP A 176 4.72 19.48 12.70
C ASP A 176 3.47 20.34 12.49
N VAL A 177 2.72 20.05 11.43
CA VAL A 177 1.51 20.79 11.08
C VAL A 177 0.42 20.69 12.14
N THR A 178 0.38 19.61 12.93
CA THR A 178 -0.62 19.40 13.98
C THR A 178 -0.35 20.27 15.22
N ASN A 179 0.89 20.72 15.39
CA ASN A 179 1.27 21.61 16.48
C ASN A 179 0.93 23.09 16.20
N ILE A 180 0.53 23.43 14.97
CA ILE A 180 0.19 24.81 14.62
C ILE A 180 -1.10 25.22 15.33
N PRO A 181 -1.10 26.31 16.13
CA PRO A 181 -2.31 26.81 16.77
C PRO A 181 -3.20 27.56 15.75
N ALA A 182 -3.69 26.83 14.75
CA ALA A 182 -4.37 27.37 13.58
C ALA A 182 -5.61 28.22 13.90
N GLN A 183 -6.30 27.90 15.01
CA GLN A 183 -7.48 28.66 15.44
C GLN A 183 -7.14 30.09 15.89
N ASN A 184 -5.88 30.36 16.21
CA ASN A 184 -5.41 31.67 16.66
C ASN A 184 -4.72 32.49 15.57
N LEU A 185 -4.66 31.94 14.35
CA LEU A 185 -3.99 32.57 13.21
C LEU A 185 -4.99 32.92 12.12
N SER A 186 -4.84 34.13 11.56
CA SER A 186 -5.55 34.51 10.33
C SER A 186 -4.80 34.09 9.06
N HIS A 187 -3.47 33.94 9.16
CA HIS A 187 -2.61 33.57 8.04
C HIS A 187 -1.48 32.65 8.48
N ILE A 188 -1.19 31.67 7.66
CA ILE A 188 0.01 30.84 7.77
C ILE A 188 0.82 31.07 6.51
N LEU A 189 2.07 31.49 6.70
CA LEU A 189 3.03 31.66 5.62
C LEU A 189 3.93 30.43 5.59
N TYR A 190 3.70 29.58 4.59
CA TYR A 190 4.55 28.40 4.39
C TYR A 190 5.87 28.84 3.75
N GLY A 191 6.95 28.55 4.36
CA GLY A 191 8.27 28.86 3.85
C GLY A 191 9.13 27.62 3.87
N PHE A 192 9.68 27.23 2.86
CA PHE A 192 9.88 27.65 1.48
C PHE A 192 9.55 26.49 0.55
N ILE A 193 9.11 26.75 -0.65
CA ILE A 193 8.94 25.74 -1.70
C ILE A 193 10.16 25.82 -2.59
#